data_e46b2626665183d0ce1f271dd4975f7a
#
_entry.id   e46b2626665183d0ce1f271dd4975f7a
#
_cell.length_a   1.000
_cell.length_b   1.000
_cell.length_c   1.000
_cell.angle_alpha   90.00
_cell.angle_beta   90.00
_cell.angle_gamma   90.00
#
_symmetry.space_group_name_H-M   'P 1'
#
loop_
_entity.id
_entity.type
_entity.pdbx_description
1 polymer ?
#
loop_
_entity_poly.entity_id
_entity_poly.type
_entity_poly.pdbx_seq_one_letter_code
_entity_poly.pdbx_strand_id
1 'polypeptide(L)'
;MEEEGSRFPSGCQGSRAICGTLKEEDLEELSRDGVTLREALVSAGYQTEALKNVKRDDIRAIVELHIEQGAVLESEQKQIGIVDSIVGIVNYELTIQGSQNHAGTTSMSLRHDPVVAAAEFITESTRQMMAQAPSATLTYGAIQVFPGMQNVIADRVNLLIDLRDGSNEELLQDVVLLKRALESIERKGFQTRLRQNDWLESVQMDPNVSRVIERHC
;
A
#
# COMPACT_ATOMS: atom_id res chain seq x y z
N MET A 1 1.76 13.28 15.91
CA MET A 1 3.14 12.97 15.50
C MET A 1 3.40 13.64 14.18
N GLU A 2 4.59 14.10 13.95
CA GLU A 2 4.95 14.81 12.74
C GLU A 2 5.62 13.84 11.79
N GLU A 3 5.44 14.02 10.50
CA GLU A 3 5.92 13.22 9.39
C GLU A 3 5.35 11.78 9.36
N GLU A 4 4.24 11.67 8.66
CA GLU A 4 3.52 10.40 8.42
C GLU A 4 3.85 9.80 7.03
N GLY A 5 5.03 10.13 6.45
CA GLY A 5 5.46 9.67 5.14
C GLY A 5 5.02 10.55 3.96
N SER A 6 4.55 11.77 4.21
CA SER A 6 4.12 12.68 3.15
C SER A 6 5.29 13.38 2.44
N ARG A 7 6.33 13.73 3.17
CA ARG A 7 7.51 14.41 2.65
C ARG A 7 8.69 13.47 2.45
N PHE A 8 8.89 12.54 3.39
CA PHE A 8 9.96 11.53 3.34
C PHE A 8 9.38 10.15 2.99
N PRO A 9 10.18 9.24 2.38
CA PRO A 9 9.71 7.90 2.01
C PRO A 9 9.24 7.06 3.20
N SER A 10 9.94 7.13 4.34
CA SER A 10 9.52 6.46 5.57
C SER A 10 8.65 7.38 6.43
N GLY A 11 7.68 6.80 7.12
CA GLY A 11 6.81 7.51 8.08
C GLY A 11 7.10 7.12 9.52
N CYS A 12 6.25 7.61 10.44
CA CYS A 12 6.26 7.26 11.85
C CYS A 12 7.57 7.58 12.59
N GLN A 13 8.29 8.63 12.17
CA GLN A 13 9.62 8.97 12.70
C GLN A 13 9.61 9.15 14.22
N GLY A 14 8.59 9.84 14.77
CA GLY A 14 8.48 10.08 16.19
C GLY A 14 8.29 8.81 17.02
N SER A 15 7.38 7.92 16.63
CA SER A 15 7.16 6.64 17.30
C SER A 15 8.34 5.70 17.16
N ARG A 16 8.99 5.65 16.00
CA ARG A 16 10.22 4.88 15.78
C ARG A 16 11.36 5.35 16.68
N ALA A 17 11.49 6.67 16.89
CA ALA A 17 12.47 7.21 17.83
C ALA A 17 12.16 6.80 19.29
N ILE A 18 10.90 6.92 19.73
CA ILE A 18 10.46 6.51 21.08
C ILE A 18 10.67 5.00 21.30
N CYS A 19 10.40 4.18 20.29
CA CYS A 19 10.63 2.73 20.34
C CYS A 19 12.11 2.34 20.19
N GLY A 20 12.98 3.27 19.83
CA GLY A 20 14.41 3.01 19.57
C GLY A 20 14.68 2.24 18.28
N THR A 21 13.74 2.29 17.32
CA THR A 21 13.86 1.63 16.01
C THR A 21 14.29 2.60 14.89
N LEU A 22 14.32 3.91 15.17
CA LEU A 22 14.87 4.89 14.24
C LEU A 22 16.39 4.74 14.18
N LYS A 23 16.93 4.55 12.99
CA LYS A 23 18.36 4.37 12.75
C LYS A 23 19.01 5.68 12.27
N GLU A 24 20.32 5.75 12.39
CA GLU A 24 21.10 6.88 11.86
C GLU A 24 20.95 7.04 10.34
N GLU A 25 20.84 5.90 9.63
CA GLU A 25 20.64 5.84 8.18
C GLU A 25 19.32 6.47 7.75
N ASP A 26 18.27 6.36 8.57
CA ASP A 26 16.96 6.95 8.30
C ASP A 26 17.00 8.49 8.25
N LEU A 27 17.96 9.09 8.98
CA LEU A 27 18.14 10.54 8.99
C LEU A 27 18.73 11.08 7.68
N GLU A 28 19.32 10.22 6.87
CA GLU A 28 19.88 10.57 5.55
C GLU A 28 18.87 10.34 4.41
N GLU A 29 17.63 9.92 4.72
CA GLU A 29 16.57 9.85 3.72
C GLU A 29 16.31 11.20 3.08
N LEU A 30 16.19 11.18 1.75
CA LEU A 30 15.91 12.38 0.96
C LEU A 30 14.39 12.55 0.75
N SER A 31 13.92 13.73 1.04
CA SER A 31 12.60 14.19 0.63
C SER A 31 12.51 14.37 -0.88
N ARG A 32 11.29 14.55 -1.42
CA ARG A 32 11.07 14.82 -2.85
C ARG A 32 11.77 16.10 -3.36
N ASP A 33 12.01 17.06 -2.46
CA ASP A 33 12.69 18.32 -2.73
C ASP A 33 14.22 18.26 -2.46
N GLY A 34 14.75 17.05 -2.17
CA GLY A 34 16.19 16.79 -2.04
C GLY A 34 16.81 17.21 -0.69
N VAL A 35 15.98 17.46 0.32
CA VAL A 35 16.43 17.79 1.69
C VAL A 35 16.48 16.50 2.51
N THR A 36 17.52 16.28 3.31
CA THR A 36 17.59 15.13 4.22
C THR A 36 16.65 15.31 5.41
N LEU A 37 16.20 14.18 6.01
CA LEU A 37 15.41 14.24 7.25
C LEU A 37 16.18 14.96 8.36
N ARG A 38 17.50 14.76 8.45
CA ARG A 38 18.40 15.46 9.38
C ARG A 38 18.34 16.97 9.23
N GLU A 39 18.51 17.45 7.99
CA GLU A 39 18.45 18.90 7.70
C GLU A 39 17.08 19.48 8.02
N ALA A 40 16.01 18.76 7.69
CA ALA A 40 14.65 19.18 8.00
C ALA A 40 14.41 19.28 9.52
N LEU A 41 14.84 18.29 10.30
CA LEU A 41 14.74 18.30 11.76
C LEU A 41 15.54 19.46 12.38
N VAL A 42 16.79 19.64 11.96
CA VAL A 42 17.64 20.75 12.44
C VAL A 42 17.01 22.10 12.10
N SER A 43 16.52 22.28 10.89
CA SER A 43 15.85 23.52 10.50
C SER A 43 14.56 23.81 11.31
N ALA A 44 13.89 22.75 11.79
CA ALA A 44 12.75 22.84 12.67
C ALA A 44 13.12 23.01 14.16
N GLY A 45 14.42 23.10 14.48
CA GLY A 45 14.92 23.33 15.83
C GLY A 45 15.15 22.07 16.68
N TYR A 46 15.10 20.88 16.08
CA TYR A 46 15.37 19.63 16.80
C TYR A 46 16.87 19.32 16.84
N GLN A 47 17.30 18.71 17.94
CA GLN A 47 18.67 18.22 18.11
C GLN A 47 18.74 16.76 17.74
N THR A 48 19.25 16.44 16.57
CA THR A 48 19.26 15.06 16.04
C THR A 48 20.16 14.11 16.84
N GLU A 49 21.20 14.62 17.51
CA GLU A 49 22.05 13.84 18.41
C GLU A 49 21.28 13.32 19.65
N ALA A 50 20.25 14.05 20.07
CA ALA A 50 19.40 13.65 21.20
C ALA A 50 18.49 12.46 20.86
N LEU A 51 18.23 12.17 19.59
CA LEU A 51 17.35 11.08 19.16
C LEU A 51 17.82 9.71 19.66
N LYS A 52 19.12 9.51 19.86
CA LYS A 52 19.70 8.27 20.42
C LYS A 52 19.26 8.00 21.88
N ASN A 53 18.78 9.02 22.57
CA ASN A 53 18.43 8.97 24.00
C ASN A 53 16.93 9.12 24.28
N VAL A 54 16.07 9.14 23.24
CA VAL A 54 14.63 9.33 23.41
C VAL A 54 13.86 8.03 23.60
N LYS A 55 14.53 6.87 23.48
CA LYS A 55 13.91 5.58 23.74
C LYS A 55 13.32 5.55 25.16
N ARG A 56 12.07 5.10 25.27
CA ARG A 56 11.28 5.07 26.50
C ARG A 56 10.91 3.64 26.86
N ASP A 57 11.70 3.02 27.74
CA ASP A 57 11.45 1.66 28.25
C ASP A 57 10.45 1.64 29.44
N ASP A 58 10.04 2.80 29.93
CA ASP A 58 9.09 2.98 31.02
C ASP A 58 7.63 3.09 30.56
N ILE A 59 7.37 3.20 29.25
CA ILE A 59 6.03 3.25 28.68
C ILE A 59 5.46 1.82 28.62
N ARG A 60 4.31 1.61 29.30
CA ARG A 60 3.62 0.31 29.37
C ARG A 60 2.59 0.13 28.27
N ALA A 61 1.93 1.20 27.86
CA ALA A 61 0.94 1.22 26.81
C ALA A 61 0.80 2.64 26.25
N ILE A 62 0.39 2.73 25.00
CA ILE A 62 0.00 3.96 24.33
C ILE A 62 -1.42 3.75 23.82
N VAL A 63 -2.28 4.73 24.09
CA VAL A 63 -3.66 4.79 23.57
C VAL A 63 -3.78 6.08 22.79
N GLU A 64 -4.25 5.98 21.56
CA GLU A 64 -4.46 7.12 20.67
C GLU A 64 -5.92 7.18 20.22
N LEU A 65 -6.54 8.34 20.39
CA LEU A 65 -7.85 8.62 19.80
C LEU A 65 -7.63 9.17 18.40
N HIS A 66 -8.10 8.43 17.41
CA HIS A 66 -7.90 8.78 16.01
C HIS A 66 -9.24 8.91 15.28
N ILE A 67 -9.30 9.72 14.24
CA ILE A 67 -10.44 9.72 13.32
C ILE A 67 -10.42 8.42 12.50
N GLU A 68 -11.58 7.91 12.09
CA GLU A 68 -11.68 6.63 11.35
C GLU A 68 -10.94 6.67 10.01
N GLN A 69 -10.90 7.82 9.34
CA GLN A 69 -10.44 7.97 7.95
C GLN A 69 -11.18 7.05 6.96
N GLY A 70 -12.41 6.69 7.30
CA GLY A 70 -13.29 5.79 6.55
C GLY A 70 -14.74 6.17 6.78
N ALA A 71 -15.65 5.35 6.29
CA ALA A 71 -17.10 5.59 6.39
C ALA A 71 -17.87 4.45 7.08
N VAL A 72 -17.19 3.49 7.68
CA VAL A 72 -17.83 2.32 8.28
C VAL A 72 -18.63 2.70 9.51
N LEU A 73 -18.01 3.45 10.45
CA LEU A 73 -18.69 3.89 11.67
C LEU A 73 -19.90 4.78 11.35
N GLU A 74 -19.76 5.68 10.39
CA GLU A 74 -20.86 6.53 9.93
C GLU A 74 -22.00 5.68 9.33
N SER A 75 -21.68 4.74 8.44
CA SER A 75 -22.66 3.85 7.81
C SER A 75 -23.38 2.95 8.81
N GLU A 76 -22.71 2.56 9.89
CA GLU A 76 -23.27 1.76 10.98
C GLU A 76 -23.91 2.60 12.09
N GLN A 77 -23.87 3.92 11.97
CA GLN A 77 -24.33 4.88 12.99
C GLN A 77 -23.68 4.68 14.36
N LYS A 78 -22.38 4.34 14.35
CA LYS A 78 -21.54 4.18 15.55
C LYS A 78 -20.67 5.41 15.75
N GLN A 79 -20.42 5.76 17.01
CA GLN A 79 -19.61 6.93 17.37
C GLN A 79 -18.14 6.55 17.62
N ILE A 80 -17.90 5.32 18.06
CA ILE A 80 -16.57 4.81 18.45
C ILE A 80 -16.38 3.43 17.88
N GLY A 81 -15.20 3.17 17.33
CA GLY A 81 -14.69 1.85 16.98
C GLY A 81 -13.43 1.54 17.77
N ILE A 82 -13.29 0.31 18.21
CA ILE A 82 -12.07 -0.17 18.85
C ILE A 82 -11.23 -0.86 17.79
N VAL A 83 -10.05 -0.33 17.56
CA VAL A 83 -9.11 -0.92 16.60
C VAL A 83 -8.53 -2.19 17.21
N ASP A 84 -8.63 -3.29 16.50
CA ASP A 84 -8.06 -4.60 16.86
C ASP A 84 -6.74 -4.89 16.17
N SER A 85 -6.53 -4.29 14.99
CA SER A 85 -5.29 -4.42 14.23
C SER A 85 -4.99 -3.19 13.38
N ILE A 86 -3.72 -2.96 13.10
CA ILE A 86 -3.27 -2.14 11.98
C ILE A 86 -3.00 -3.09 10.81
N VAL A 87 -3.61 -2.82 9.68
CA VAL A 87 -3.53 -3.67 8.49
C VAL A 87 -2.12 -3.88 7.99
N GLY A 88 -1.83 -5.09 7.52
CA GLY A 88 -0.67 -5.36 6.69
C GLY A 88 -0.86 -4.78 5.30
N ILE A 89 0.24 -4.41 4.65
CA ILE A 89 0.24 -3.78 3.33
C ILE A 89 1.24 -4.50 2.43
N VAL A 90 0.85 -4.79 1.21
CA VAL A 90 1.79 -5.17 0.16
C VAL A 90 1.55 -4.32 -1.08
N ASN A 91 2.63 -3.76 -1.60
CA ASN A 91 2.60 -2.97 -2.83
C ASN A 91 3.28 -3.71 -3.97
N TYR A 92 2.63 -3.72 -5.14
CA TYR A 92 3.16 -4.30 -6.34
C TYR A 92 3.18 -3.30 -7.50
N GLU A 93 4.15 -3.48 -8.37
CA GLU A 93 4.15 -2.95 -9.73
C GLU A 93 3.99 -4.12 -10.69
N LEU A 94 2.89 -4.12 -11.45
CA LEU A 94 2.62 -5.09 -12.51
C LEU A 94 2.90 -4.46 -13.86
N THR A 95 3.75 -5.11 -14.65
CA THR A 95 3.95 -4.80 -16.08
C THR A 95 3.29 -5.87 -16.90
N ILE A 96 2.46 -5.49 -17.87
CA ILE A 96 1.88 -6.37 -18.89
C ILE A 96 2.42 -5.94 -20.23
N GLN A 97 3.09 -6.88 -20.93
CA GLN A 97 3.67 -6.65 -22.26
C GLN A 97 2.72 -7.11 -23.34
N GLY A 98 2.47 -6.28 -24.32
CA GLY A 98 1.68 -6.56 -25.51
C GLY A 98 2.47 -6.35 -26.79
N SER A 99 1.77 -6.02 -27.89
CA SER A 99 2.37 -5.78 -29.20
C SER A 99 1.85 -4.49 -29.82
N GLN A 100 2.74 -3.52 -29.98
CA GLN A 100 2.43 -2.26 -30.60
C GLN A 100 2.07 -2.43 -32.07
N ASN A 101 0.95 -1.85 -32.49
CA ASN A 101 0.49 -1.87 -33.87
C ASN A 101 -0.36 -0.63 -34.20
N HIS A 102 -0.62 -0.42 -35.49
CA HIS A 102 -1.48 0.68 -35.93
C HIS A 102 -2.96 0.39 -35.59
N ALA A 103 -3.61 1.30 -34.89
CA ALA A 103 -4.97 1.10 -34.38
C ALA A 103 -6.03 0.92 -35.49
N GLY A 104 -5.87 1.57 -36.65
CA GLY A 104 -6.85 1.54 -37.75
C GLY A 104 -6.73 0.33 -38.68
N THR A 105 -5.54 -0.27 -38.79
CA THR A 105 -5.28 -1.35 -39.77
C THR A 105 -5.14 -2.72 -39.14
N THR A 106 -5.04 -2.80 -37.82
CA THR A 106 -4.96 -4.08 -37.09
C THR A 106 -6.36 -4.52 -36.64
N SER A 107 -6.85 -5.61 -37.24
CA SER A 107 -8.16 -6.16 -36.85
C SER A 107 -8.18 -6.61 -35.38
N MET A 108 -9.35 -6.59 -34.76
CA MET A 108 -9.51 -6.94 -33.34
C MET A 108 -8.97 -8.34 -33.00
N SER A 109 -9.14 -9.30 -33.90
CA SER A 109 -8.69 -10.70 -33.70
C SER A 109 -7.16 -10.89 -33.74
N LEU A 110 -6.43 -9.90 -34.26
CA LEU A 110 -4.97 -9.95 -34.37
C LEU A 110 -4.26 -9.08 -33.32
N ARG A 111 -5.05 -8.42 -32.44
CA ARG A 111 -4.49 -7.54 -31.40
C ARG A 111 -3.96 -8.34 -30.22
N HIS A 112 -2.79 -7.96 -29.77
CA HIS A 112 -2.24 -8.35 -28.49
C HIS A 112 -2.12 -7.10 -27.60
N ASP A 113 -3.30 -6.60 -27.17
CA ASP A 113 -3.46 -5.29 -26.54
C ASP A 113 -3.36 -5.42 -25.01
N PRO A 114 -2.30 -4.89 -24.38
CA PRO A 114 -2.09 -5.00 -22.94
C PRO A 114 -3.07 -4.15 -22.13
N VAL A 115 -3.74 -3.16 -22.74
CA VAL A 115 -4.78 -2.36 -22.06
C VAL A 115 -6.01 -3.22 -21.82
N VAL A 116 -6.41 -4.03 -22.78
CA VAL A 116 -7.53 -4.97 -22.63
C VAL A 116 -7.18 -6.03 -21.57
N ALA A 117 -5.95 -6.58 -21.63
CA ALA A 117 -5.47 -7.52 -20.62
C ALA A 117 -5.45 -6.93 -19.21
N ALA A 118 -5.01 -5.70 -19.06
CA ALA A 118 -5.03 -4.98 -17.77
C ALA A 118 -6.45 -4.78 -17.24
N ALA A 119 -7.39 -4.40 -18.11
CA ALA A 119 -8.80 -4.24 -17.73
C ALA A 119 -9.42 -5.57 -17.27
N GLU A 120 -9.13 -6.67 -17.94
CA GLU A 120 -9.56 -8.01 -17.54
C GLU A 120 -8.95 -8.42 -16.20
N PHE A 121 -7.64 -8.20 -16.01
CA PHE A 121 -6.96 -8.47 -14.74
C PHE A 121 -7.58 -7.69 -13.58
N ILE A 122 -7.78 -6.37 -13.74
CA ILE A 122 -8.40 -5.51 -12.74
C ILE A 122 -9.80 -6.03 -12.37
N THR A 123 -10.61 -6.33 -13.38
CA THR A 123 -11.99 -6.80 -13.17
C THR A 123 -12.02 -8.14 -12.45
N GLU A 124 -11.21 -9.10 -12.89
CA GLU A 124 -11.19 -10.45 -12.33
C GLU A 124 -10.60 -10.49 -10.92
N SER A 125 -9.49 -9.80 -10.68
CA SER A 125 -8.87 -9.75 -9.34
C SER A 125 -9.78 -9.03 -8.33
N THR A 126 -10.43 -7.92 -8.73
CA THR A 126 -11.42 -7.24 -7.87
C THR A 126 -12.60 -8.16 -7.55
N ARG A 127 -13.14 -8.86 -8.55
CA ARG A 127 -14.25 -9.81 -8.37
C ARG A 127 -13.88 -10.96 -7.43
N GLN A 128 -12.68 -11.52 -7.58
CA GLN A 128 -12.19 -12.59 -6.70
C GLN A 128 -12.00 -12.09 -5.27
N MET A 129 -11.40 -10.91 -5.10
CA MET A 129 -11.18 -10.30 -3.79
C MET A 129 -12.51 -10.07 -3.05
N MET A 130 -13.48 -9.41 -3.69
CA MET A 130 -14.80 -9.19 -3.10
C MET A 130 -15.53 -10.49 -2.71
N ALA A 131 -15.31 -11.58 -3.43
CA ALA A 131 -15.98 -12.86 -3.19
C ALA A 131 -15.30 -13.74 -2.13
N GLN A 132 -13.98 -13.66 -1.97
CA GLN A 132 -13.19 -14.61 -1.19
C GLN A 132 -12.39 -13.95 -0.05
N ALA A 133 -12.20 -12.64 -0.09
CA ALA A 133 -11.45 -11.86 0.89
C ALA A 133 -12.19 -10.53 1.18
N PRO A 134 -13.38 -10.56 1.81
CA PRO A 134 -14.22 -9.38 2.00
C PRO A 134 -13.61 -8.35 2.97
N SER A 135 -12.64 -8.73 3.80
CA SER A 135 -11.85 -7.86 4.69
C SER A 135 -10.75 -7.10 3.94
N ALA A 136 -10.26 -7.67 2.83
CA ALA A 136 -9.17 -7.09 2.09
C ALA A 136 -9.58 -5.81 1.33
N THR A 137 -8.63 -4.90 1.20
CA THR A 137 -8.75 -3.76 0.28
C THR A 137 -7.75 -3.89 -0.85
N LEU A 138 -8.23 -3.78 -2.10
CA LEU A 138 -7.43 -3.83 -3.30
C LEU A 138 -7.60 -2.55 -4.09
N THR A 139 -6.50 -1.82 -4.31
CA THR A 139 -6.51 -0.53 -5.00
C THR A 139 -5.51 -0.53 -6.16
N TYR A 140 -5.92 0.02 -7.29
CA TYR A 140 -5.08 0.31 -8.44
C TYR A 140 -4.79 1.80 -8.48
N GLY A 141 -3.68 2.20 -7.84
CA GLY A 141 -3.33 3.60 -7.62
C GLY A 141 -2.86 4.35 -8.87
N ALA A 142 -2.35 3.63 -9.87
CA ALA A 142 -1.97 4.21 -11.15
C ALA A 142 -2.04 3.18 -12.28
N ILE A 143 -2.40 3.66 -13.47
CA ILE A 143 -2.38 2.92 -14.74
C ILE A 143 -1.61 3.75 -15.75
N GLN A 144 -0.50 3.24 -16.23
CA GLN A 144 0.33 3.91 -17.24
C GLN A 144 0.35 3.08 -18.51
N VAL A 145 -0.03 3.69 -19.63
CA VAL A 145 -0.10 3.06 -20.95
C VAL A 145 1.00 3.62 -21.84
N PHE A 146 1.74 2.75 -22.52
CA PHE A 146 2.84 3.14 -23.40
C PHE A 146 2.57 2.67 -24.84
N PRO A 147 2.78 3.55 -25.87
CA PRO A 147 3.20 4.95 -25.77
C PRO A 147 2.08 5.94 -25.37
N GLY A 148 0.84 5.49 -25.15
CA GLY A 148 -0.27 6.35 -24.75
C GLY A 148 -0.81 7.27 -25.87
N MET A 149 -0.87 6.75 -27.09
CA MET A 149 -1.33 7.46 -28.29
C MET A 149 -2.64 6.87 -28.83
N GLN A 150 -3.56 7.72 -29.29
CA GLN A 150 -4.90 7.29 -29.75
C GLN A 150 -4.89 6.36 -30.98
N ASN A 151 -3.89 6.51 -31.84
CA ASN A 151 -3.79 5.78 -33.11
C ASN A 151 -2.81 4.61 -33.06
N VAL A 152 -2.37 4.21 -31.87
CA VAL A 152 -1.39 3.15 -31.65
C VAL A 152 -1.93 2.21 -30.58
N ILE A 153 -1.95 0.89 -30.86
CA ILE A 153 -2.16 -0.15 -29.85
C ILE A 153 -0.94 -0.17 -28.95
N ALA A 154 -1.15 -0.16 -27.65
CA ALA A 154 -0.06 -0.13 -26.68
C ALA A 154 0.88 -1.34 -26.78
N ASP A 155 2.14 -1.13 -26.43
CA ASP A 155 3.09 -2.23 -26.25
C ASP A 155 3.19 -2.68 -24.79
N ARG A 156 2.84 -1.82 -23.85
CA ARG A 156 2.99 -2.08 -22.42
C ARG A 156 2.00 -1.29 -21.58
N VAL A 157 1.57 -1.92 -20.50
CA VAL A 157 0.83 -1.26 -19.40
C VAL A 157 1.55 -1.53 -18.08
N ASN A 158 1.73 -0.48 -17.27
CA ASN A 158 2.18 -0.61 -15.88
C ASN A 158 1.03 -0.26 -14.93
N LEU A 159 0.84 -1.07 -13.89
CA LEU A 159 -0.14 -0.87 -12.82
C LEU A 159 0.59 -0.76 -11.49
N LEU A 160 0.18 0.19 -10.63
CA LEU A 160 0.55 0.20 -9.23
C LEU A 160 -0.61 -0.35 -8.41
N ILE A 161 -0.31 -1.35 -7.58
CA ILE A 161 -1.28 -2.13 -6.81
C ILE A 161 -0.97 -1.98 -5.33
N ASP A 162 -1.97 -1.64 -4.54
CA ASP A 162 -1.94 -1.61 -3.08
C ASP A 162 -2.98 -2.64 -2.58
N LEU A 163 -2.51 -3.61 -1.81
CA LEU A 163 -3.33 -4.67 -1.23
C LEU A 163 -3.11 -4.69 0.28
N ARG A 164 -4.22 -4.69 1.05
CA ARG A 164 -4.17 -4.65 2.52
C ARG A 164 -5.16 -5.61 3.13
N ASP A 165 -4.78 -6.22 4.27
CA ASP A 165 -5.68 -6.98 5.12
C ASP A 165 -5.28 -6.91 6.60
N GLY A 166 -6.19 -7.28 7.50
CA GLY A 166 -6.06 -7.21 8.95
C GLY A 166 -5.03 -8.17 9.55
N SER A 167 -4.68 -9.25 8.85
CA SER A 167 -3.65 -10.19 9.28
C SER A 167 -2.66 -10.53 8.18
N ASN A 168 -1.43 -10.89 8.56
CA ASN A 168 -0.41 -11.34 7.62
C ASN A 168 -0.79 -12.64 6.91
N GLU A 169 -1.53 -13.53 7.58
CA GLU A 169 -1.97 -14.80 7.01
C GLU A 169 -3.00 -14.57 5.91
N GLU A 170 -4.01 -13.74 6.17
CA GLU A 170 -5.03 -13.35 5.18
C GLU A 170 -4.38 -12.61 4.01
N LEU A 171 -3.52 -11.63 4.29
CA LEU A 171 -2.80 -10.90 3.24
C LEU A 171 -1.99 -11.82 2.30
N LEU A 172 -1.37 -12.89 2.83
CA LEU A 172 -0.68 -13.87 2.00
C LEU A 172 -1.66 -14.67 1.12
N GLN A 173 -2.86 -15.00 1.63
CA GLN A 173 -3.92 -15.66 0.84
C GLN A 173 -4.44 -14.74 -0.27
N ASP A 174 -4.61 -13.45 0.03
CA ASP A 174 -5.04 -12.45 -0.93
C ASP A 174 -4.03 -12.25 -2.07
N VAL A 175 -2.74 -12.31 -1.75
CA VAL A 175 -1.67 -12.31 -2.77
C VAL A 175 -1.81 -13.53 -3.69
N VAL A 176 -2.23 -14.69 -3.18
CA VAL A 176 -2.49 -15.87 -4.01
C VAL A 176 -3.68 -15.62 -4.94
N LEU A 177 -4.75 -14.96 -4.48
CA LEU A 177 -5.89 -14.60 -5.33
C LEU A 177 -5.47 -13.64 -6.45
N LEU A 178 -4.68 -12.61 -6.11
CA LEU A 178 -4.13 -11.66 -7.08
C LEU A 178 -3.30 -12.38 -8.16
N LYS A 179 -2.43 -13.31 -7.77
CA LYS A 179 -1.60 -14.09 -8.68
C LYS A 179 -2.43 -15.02 -9.57
N ARG A 180 -3.51 -15.63 -9.05
CA ARG A 180 -4.44 -16.45 -9.86
C ARG A 180 -5.12 -15.63 -10.96
N ALA A 181 -5.53 -14.39 -10.66
CA ALA A 181 -6.06 -13.51 -11.68
C ALA A 181 -5.01 -13.20 -12.76
N LEU A 182 -3.74 -13.03 -12.37
CA LEU A 182 -2.64 -12.78 -13.30
C LEU A 182 -2.37 -14.00 -14.23
N GLU A 183 -2.40 -15.22 -13.70
CA GLU A 183 -2.27 -16.43 -14.48
C GLU A 183 -3.30 -16.55 -15.62
N SER A 184 -4.49 -15.97 -15.43
CA SER A 184 -5.53 -15.97 -16.47
C SER A 184 -5.12 -15.14 -17.69
N ILE A 185 -4.37 -14.07 -17.46
CA ILE A 185 -3.82 -13.19 -18.52
C ILE A 185 -2.61 -13.86 -19.19
N GLU A 186 -1.76 -14.50 -18.42
CA GLU A 186 -0.59 -15.23 -18.93
C GLU A 186 -1.00 -16.40 -19.84
N ARG A 187 -2.09 -17.12 -19.49
CA ARG A 187 -2.66 -18.17 -20.35
C ARG A 187 -3.16 -17.66 -21.72
N LYS A 188 -3.43 -16.36 -21.85
CA LYS A 188 -3.75 -15.70 -23.13
C LYS A 188 -2.50 -15.28 -23.91
N GLY A 189 -1.31 -15.61 -23.43
CA GLY A 189 -0.03 -15.37 -24.07
C GLY A 189 0.64 -14.04 -23.70
N PHE A 190 0.07 -13.26 -22.76
CA PHE A 190 0.73 -12.05 -22.30
C PHE A 190 1.92 -12.37 -21.41
N GLN A 191 3.03 -11.67 -21.63
CA GLN A 191 4.17 -11.69 -20.73
C GLN A 191 3.91 -10.68 -19.62
N THR A 192 4.06 -11.12 -18.37
CA THR A 192 3.83 -10.27 -17.20
C THR A 192 5.05 -10.25 -16.29
N ARG A 193 5.19 -9.16 -15.54
CA ARG A 193 6.17 -9.04 -14.46
C ARG A 193 5.51 -8.38 -13.26
N LEU A 194 5.32 -9.15 -12.21
CA LEU A 194 4.83 -8.66 -10.92
C LEU A 194 6.03 -8.45 -9.98
N ARG A 195 6.33 -7.19 -9.66
CA ARG A 195 7.40 -6.81 -8.75
C ARG A 195 6.80 -6.33 -7.44
N GLN A 196 7.16 -6.96 -6.34
CA GLN A 196 6.83 -6.46 -5.01
C GLN A 196 7.75 -5.27 -4.69
N ASN A 197 7.14 -4.14 -4.32
CA ASN A 197 7.85 -2.93 -3.93
C ASN A 197 8.06 -2.90 -2.42
N ASP A 198 6.98 -3.13 -1.66
CA ASP A 198 6.98 -3.08 -0.21
C ASP A 198 6.17 -4.22 0.40
N TRP A 199 6.49 -4.56 1.64
CA TRP A 199 5.74 -5.44 2.53
C TRP A 199 5.81 -4.85 3.93
N LEU A 200 4.66 -4.46 4.48
CA LEU A 200 4.51 -4.05 5.87
C LEU A 200 3.62 -5.05 6.58
N GLU A 201 4.11 -5.59 7.69
CA GLU A 201 3.34 -6.55 8.47
C GLU A 201 2.19 -5.89 9.23
N SER A 202 1.09 -6.62 9.36
CA SER A 202 -0.02 -6.22 10.24
C SER A 202 0.43 -6.21 11.71
N VAL A 203 -0.12 -5.31 12.49
CA VAL A 203 0.16 -5.23 13.94
C VAL A 203 -1.13 -5.42 14.70
N GLN A 204 -1.21 -6.47 15.52
CA GLN A 204 -2.35 -6.71 16.39
C GLN A 204 -2.28 -5.82 17.63
N MET A 205 -3.40 -5.25 18.03
CA MET A 205 -3.49 -4.44 19.26
C MET A 205 -3.43 -5.34 20.50
N ASP A 206 -2.96 -4.77 21.62
CA ASP A 206 -2.94 -5.51 22.90
C ASP A 206 -4.38 -5.77 23.38
N PRO A 207 -4.80 -7.05 23.50
CA PRO A 207 -6.18 -7.38 23.83
C PRO A 207 -6.57 -6.97 25.27
N ASN A 208 -5.60 -6.71 26.15
CA ASN A 208 -5.89 -6.23 27.49
C ASN A 208 -6.21 -4.73 27.47
N VAL A 209 -5.47 -3.95 26.69
CA VAL A 209 -5.72 -2.53 26.49
C VAL A 209 -7.06 -2.34 25.78
N SER A 210 -7.31 -3.08 24.68
CA SER A 210 -8.58 -3.03 23.93
C SER A 210 -9.79 -3.32 24.83
N ARG A 211 -9.72 -4.36 25.69
CA ARG A 211 -10.78 -4.69 26.66
C ARG A 211 -11.01 -3.59 27.71
N VAL A 212 -9.96 -2.86 28.09
CA VAL A 212 -10.13 -1.71 29.02
C VAL A 212 -10.86 -0.58 28.33
N ILE A 213 -10.52 -0.28 27.08
CA ILE A 213 -11.21 0.74 26.27
C ILE A 213 -12.69 0.37 26.11
N GLU A 214 -12.98 -0.87 25.69
CA GLU A 214 -14.34 -1.39 25.46
C GLU A 214 -15.26 -1.23 26.68
N ARG A 215 -14.72 -1.35 27.89
CA ARG A 215 -15.51 -1.22 29.13
C ARG A 215 -15.86 0.23 29.47
N HIS A 216 -15.22 1.20 28.83
CA HIS A 216 -15.35 2.62 29.18
C HIS A 216 -15.90 3.47 28.03
N CYS A 217 -16.12 2.88 26.84
CA CYS A 217 -16.83 3.47 25.71
C CYS A 217 -18.22 2.86 25.54
#